data_a1bc12fa7365cdbd6d8e6b63cee74a24
#
_entry.id   a1bc12fa7365cdbd6d8e6b63cee74a24
#
_cell.length_a   1.000
_cell.length_b   1.000
_cell.length_c   1.000
_cell.angle_alpha   90.00
_cell.angle_beta   90.00
_cell.angle_gamma   90.00
#
_symmetry.space_group_name_H-M   'P 1'
#
loop_
_entity.id
_entity.type
_entity.pdbx_description
1 polymer ?
#
loop_
_entity_poly.entity_id
_entity_poly.type
_entity_poly.pdbx_seq_one_letter_code
_entity_poly.pdbx_strand_id
1 'polypeptide(L)'
;MQKTVLIVEDNELNMKLFNDLLEAHGYATLQSRNGMEALELARAHKPDLILMDIQLPEVSGLEVTKWIKEDDELKIIPVIAVTAFAMKGDEERIRQGGCEAYISKPISVGNFLETVSGFLQDT
;
A
#
# COMPACT_ATOMS: atom_id res chain seq x y z
N MET A 1 2.13 7.95 19.08
CA MET A 1 1.84 6.54 18.79
C MET A 1 2.46 6.12 17.48
N GLN A 2 2.98 4.91 17.47
CA GLN A 2 3.58 4.37 16.26
C GLN A 2 2.50 4.06 15.22
N LYS A 3 2.70 4.54 14.00
CA LYS A 3 1.79 4.23 12.89
C LYS A 3 2.13 2.87 12.29
N THR A 4 1.13 2.17 11.80
CA THR A 4 1.27 0.84 11.23
C THR A 4 0.97 0.88 9.73
N VAL A 5 1.86 0.29 8.94
CA VAL A 5 1.71 0.19 7.48
C VAL A 5 1.57 -1.27 7.09
N LEU A 6 0.53 -1.60 6.36
CA LEU A 6 0.39 -2.93 5.77
C LEU A 6 1.04 -2.90 4.39
N ILE A 7 2.02 -3.77 4.18
CA ILE A 7 2.72 -3.89 2.89
C ILE A 7 2.19 -5.12 2.18
N VAL A 8 1.62 -4.94 1.00
CA VAL A 8 1.11 -6.03 0.18
C VAL A 8 1.98 -6.14 -1.06
N GLU A 9 2.86 -7.13 -1.08
CA GLU A 9 3.90 -7.28 -2.10
C GLU A 9 4.31 -8.74 -2.19
N ASP A 10 4.28 -9.33 -3.39
CA ASP A 10 4.64 -10.73 -3.56
C ASP A 10 6.13 -10.97 -3.83
N ASN A 11 6.87 -9.94 -4.21
CA ASN A 11 8.32 -10.04 -4.45
C ASN A 11 9.08 -9.86 -3.14
N GLU A 12 9.89 -10.86 -2.78
CA GLU A 12 10.61 -10.84 -1.49
C GLU A 12 11.59 -9.69 -1.35
N LEU A 13 12.29 -9.35 -2.43
CA LEU A 13 13.26 -8.25 -2.38
C LEU A 13 12.57 -6.91 -2.17
N ASN A 14 11.44 -6.70 -2.86
CA ASN A 14 10.69 -5.46 -2.68
C ASN A 14 10.05 -5.40 -1.30
N MET A 15 9.54 -6.52 -0.81
CA MET A 15 8.98 -6.58 0.54
C MET A 15 10.03 -6.19 1.58
N LYS A 16 11.23 -6.77 1.47
CA LYS A 16 12.31 -6.45 2.40
C LYS A 16 12.70 -4.98 2.31
N LEU A 17 12.83 -4.44 1.10
CA LEU A 17 13.18 -3.04 0.91
C LEU A 17 12.16 -2.11 1.57
N PHE A 18 10.89 -2.31 1.28
CA PHE A 18 9.83 -1.46 1.83
C PHE A 18 9.78 -1.58 3.35
N ASN A 19 9.85 -2.81 3.86
CA ASN A 19 9.82 -3.06 5.28
C ASN A 19 10.98 -2.38 6.01
N ASP A 20 12.19 -2.53 5.49
CA ASP A 20 13.37 -1.95 6.13
C ASP A 20 13.32 -0.42 6.15
N LEU A 21 12.86 0.17 5.04
CA LEU A 21 12.73 1.63 4.96
C LEU A 21 11.71 2.16 5.97
N LEU A 22 10.58 1.48 6.09
CA LEU A 22 9.53 1.90 7.00
C LEU A 22 9.93 1.74 8.46
N GLU A 23 10.54 0.62 8.80
CA GLU A 23 11.01 0.38 10.17
C GLU A 23 12.09 1.38 10.57
N ALA A 24 12.99 1.71 9.65
CA ALA A 24 14.05 2.68 9.91
C ALA A 24 13.48 4.07 10.21
N HIS A 25 12.26 4.35 9.77
CA HIS A 25 11.60 5.63 10.02
C HIS A 25 10.56 5.57 11.14
N GLY A 26 10.58 4.49 11.92
CA GLY A 26 9.76 4.39 13.13
C GLY A 26 8.35 3.87 12.93
N TYR A 27 8.03 3.33 11.75
CA TYR A 27 6.71 2.75 11.51
C TYR A 27 6.69 1.27 11.86
N ALA A 28 5.57 0.79 12.39
CA ALA A 28 5.34 -0.64 12.52
C ALA A 28 4.86 -1.17 11.17
N THR A 29 5.16 -2.42 10.86
CA THR A 29 4.80 -3.00 9.57
C THR A 29 4.06 -4.32 9.74
N LEU A 30 3.15 -4.57 8.80
CA LEU A 30 2.52 -5.85 8.60
C LEU A 30 2.82 -6.26 7.16
N GLN A 31 3.04 -7.55 6.92
CA GLN A 31 3.41 -8.04 5.60
C GLN A 31 2.39 -9.02 5.07
N SER A 32 2.01 -8.85 3.81
CA SER A 32 1.16 -9.80 3.10
C SER A 32 1.71 -10.00 1.69
N ARG A 33 1.60 -11.21 1.19
CA ARG A 33 2.09 -11.56 -0.15
C ARG A 33 0.96 -11.76 -1.15
N ASN A 34 -0.28 -11.72 -0.71
CA ASN A 34 -1.42 -11.89 -1.61
C ASN A 34 -2.61 -11.05 -1.14
N GLY A 35 -3.54 -10.83 -2.06
CA GLY A 35 -4.65 -9.92 -1.82
C GLY A 35 -5.65 -10.39 -0.77
N MET A 36 -5.91 -11.69 -0.69
CA MET A 36 -6.88 -12.22 0.27
C MET A 36 -6.37 -12.11 1.69
N GLU A 37 -5.09 -12.46 1.89
CA GLU A 37 -4.46 -12.31 3.20
C GLU A 37 -4.40 -10.84 3.60
N ALA A 38 -4.14 -9.95 2.63
CA ALA A 38 -4.11 -8.52 2.90
C ALA A 38 -5.44 -8.02 3.45
N LEU A 39 -6.54 -8.47 2.87
CA LEU A 39 -7.87 -8.07 3.31
C LEU A 39 -8.14 -8.56 4.74
N GLU A 40 -7.75 -9.78 5.06
CA GLU A 40 -7.88 -10.33 6.41
C GLU A 40 -7.05 -9.54 7.43
N LEU A 41 -5.80 -9.23 7.08
CA LEU A 41 -4.92 -8.46 7.95
C LEU A 41 -5.45 -7.04 8.17
N ALA A 42 -5.99 -6.43 7.13
CA ALA A 42 -6.56 -5.09 7.24
C ALA A 42 -7.75 -5.09 8.22
N ARG A 43 -8.60 -6.09 8.13
CA ARG A 43 -9.74 -6.22 9.04
C ARG A 43 -9.33 -6.50 10.47
N ALA A 44 -8.32 -7.34 10.66
CA ALA A 44 -7.86 -7.72 12.00
C ALA A 44 -7.10 -6.60 12.71
N HIS A 45 -6.29 -5.85 11.97
CA HIS A 45 -5.35 -4.90 12.57
C HIS A 45 -5.65 -3.44 12.28
N LYS A 46 -6.44 -3.16 11.27
CA LYS A 46 -6.82 -1.79 10.86
C LYS A 46 -5.60 -0.86 10.79
N PRO A 47 -4.68 -1.12 9.83
CA PRO A 47 -3.47 -0.31 9.71
C PRO A 47 -3.79 1.14 9.35
N ASP A 48 -2.82 2.01 9.53
CA ASP A 48 -2.97 3.43 9.23
C ASP A 48 -2.77 3.74 7.75
N LEU A 49 -2.10 2.83 7.03
CA LEU A 49 -1.80 2.99 5.61
C LEU A 49 -1.61 1.61 4.99
N ILE A 50 -1.98 1.46 3.72
CA ILE A 50 -1.73 0.25 2.96
C ILE A 50 -0.90 0.59 1.74
N LEU A 51 0.24 -0.10 1.57
CA LEU A 51 1.03 -0.08 0.34
C LEU A 51 0.61 -1.29 -0.47
N MET A 52 0.00 -1.07 -1.62
CA MET A 52 -0.63 -2.13 -2.40
C MET A 52 0.06 -2.30 -3.75
N ASP A 53 0.73 -3.43 -3.95
CA ASP A 53 1.24 -3.79 -5.27
C ASP A 53 0.05 -4.09 -6.17
N ILE A 54 0.00 -3.46 -7.32
CA ILE A 54 -1.08 -3.67 -8.28
C ILE A 54 -0.97 -5.04 -8.93
N GLN A 55 0.26 -5.53 -9.10
CA GLN A 55 0.54 -6.75 -9.83
C GLN A 55 0.69 -7.97 -8.91
N LEU A 56 -0.37 -8.28 -8.19
CA LEU A 56 -0.38 -9.45 -7.32
C LEU A 56 -0.84 -10.69 -8.10
N PRO A 57 -0.38 -11.89 -7.68
CA PRO A 57 -0.88 -13.12 -8.27
C PRO A 57 -2.36 -13.32 -7.90
N GLU A 58 -3.10 -13.99 -8.76
CA GLU A 58 -4.51 -14.37 -8.59
C GLU A 58 -5.48 -13.20 -8.56
N VAL A 59 -5.29 -12.24 -7.65
CA VAL A 59 -6.20 -11.09 -7.50
C VAL A 59 -5.39 -9.80 -7.62
N SER A 60 -5.80 -8.93 -8.52
CA SER A 60 -5.13 -7.64 -8.72
C SER A 60 -5.23 -6.76 -7.47
N GLY A 61 -4.17 -6.00 -7.19
CA GLY A 61 -4.19 -5.02 -6.12
C GLY A 61 -5.32 -4.01 -6.24
N LEU A 62 -5.75 -3.70 -7.47
CA LEU A 62 -6.88 -2.80 -7.68
C LEU A 62 -8.20 -3.40 -7.21
N GLU A 63 -8.38 -4.71 -7.38
CA GLU A 63 -9.58 -5.37 -6.87
C GLU A 63 -9.60 -5.39 -5.34
N VAL A 64 -8.45 -5.66 -4.73
CA VAL A 64 -8.34 -5.64 -3.28
C VAL A 64 -8.64 -4.23 -2.75
N THR A 65 -8.12 -3.22 -3.41
CA THR A 65 -8.40 -1.82 -3.05
C THR A 65 -9.89 -1.53 -3.13
N LYS A 66 -10.55 -2.00 -4.17
CA LYS A 66 -11.99 -1.84 -4.32
C LYS A 66 -12.73 -2.45 -3.14
N TRP A 67 -12.37 -3.66 -2.73
CA TRP A 67 -13.00 -4.31 -1.58
C TRP A 67 -12.76 -3.53 -0.30
N ILE A 68 -11.55 -2.99 -0.11
CA ILE A 68 -11.23 -2.15 1.05
C ILE A 68 -12.11 -0.89 1.06
N LYS A 69 -12.26 -0.25 -0.09
CA LYS A 69 -13.03 1.00 -0.18
C LYS A 69 -14.54 0.78 -0.10
N GLU A 70 -14.99 -0.44 -0.29
CA GLU A 70 -16.40 -0.81 -0.12
C GLU A 70 -16.72 -1.23 1.31
N ASP A 71 -15.72 -1.46 2.14
CA ASP A 71 -15.89 -1.87 3.53
C ASP A 71 -15.99 -0.63 4.42
N ASP A 72 -17.08 -0.50 5.16
CA ASP A 72 -17.34 0.67 5.99
C ASP A 72 -16.26 0.93 7.06
N GLU A 73 -15.61 -0.12 7.54
CA GLU A 73 -14.56 0.02 8.55
C GLU A 73 -13.19 0.31 7.95
N LEU A 74 -12.96 -0.13 6.70
CA LEU A 74 -11.64 -0.04 6.07
C LEU A 74 -11.51 1.11 5.08
N LYS A 75 -12.61 1.65 4.59
CA LYS A 75 -12.58 2.66 3.51
C LYS A 75 -11.84 3.94 3.86
N ILE A 76 -11.68 4.24 5.16
CA ILE A 76 -10.94 5.42 5.61
C ILE A 76 -9.42 5.24 5.52
N ILE A 77 -8.94 4.01 5.39
CA ILE A 77 -7.50 3.74 5.34
C ILE A 77 -6.97 4.15 3.97
N PRO A 78 -5.98 5.05 3.90
CA PRO A 78 -5.41 5.41 2.60
C PRO A 78 -4.65 4.24 1.99
N VAL A 79 -4.77 4.08 0.67
CA VAL A 79 -4.09 3.05 -0.09
C VAL A 79 -3.17 3.72 -1.10
N ILE A 80 -1.89 3.40 -1.05
CA ILE A 80 -0.91 3.87 -2.02
C ILE A 80 -0.60 2.69 -2.94
N ALA A 81 -0.86 2.84 -4.23
CA ALA A 81 -0.53 1.81 -5.21
C ALA A 81 0.97 1.83 -5.50
N VAL A 82 1.57 0.65 -5.61
CA VAL A 82 2.96 0.50 -6.02
C VAL A 82 2.94 -0.31 -7.31
N THR A 83 3.50 0.21 -8.38
CA THR A 83 3.36 -0.41 -9.69
C THR A 83 4.56 -0.17 -10.60
N ALA A 84 4.91 -1.19 -11.40
CA ALA A 84 5.91 -1.05 -12.46
C ALA A 84 5.32 -0.38 -13.70
N PHE A 85 4.00 -0.27 -13.78
CA PHE A 85 3.30 0.29 -14.93
C PHE A 85 2.66 1.63 -14.58
N ALA A 86 3.47 2.69 -14.57
CA ALA A 86 3.00 4.03 -14.25
C ALA A 86 2.87 4.87 -15.53
N MET A 87 2.19 4.33 -16.53
CA MET A 87 1.88 5.08 -17.73
C MET A 87 0.66 5.97 -17.48
N LYS A 88 0.53 7.02 -18.27
CA LYS A 88 -0.49 8.05 -18.06
C LYS A 88 -1.91 7.51 -17.92
N GLY A 89 -2.26 6.50 -18.71
CA GLY A 89 -3.59 5.87 -18.60
C GLY A 89 -3.77 5.03 -17.36
N ASP A 90 -2.67 4.47 -16.83
CA ASP A 90 -2.71 3.63 -15.63
C ASP A 90 -2.91 4.45 -14.37
N GLU A 91 -2.33 5.65 -14.32
CA GLU A 91 -2.51 6.54 -13.17
C GLU A 91 -3.98 6.84 -12.92
N GLU A 92 -4.70 7.18 -13.99
CA GLU A 92 -6.12 7.50 -13.89
C GLU A 92 -6.92 6.29 -13.41
N ARG A 93 -6.63 5.11 -13.96
CA ARG A 93 -7.29 3.88 -13.57
C ARG A 93 -7.02 3.52 -12.10
N ILE A 94 -5.79 3.74 -11.63
CA ILE A 94 -5.41 3.51 -10.24
C ILE A 94 -6.20 4.41 -9.31
N ARG A 95 -6.30 5.69 -9.63
CA ARG A 95 -7.05 6.64 -8.80
C ARG A 95 -8.54 6.36 -8.81
N GLN A 96 -9.10 5.97 -9.95
CA GLN A 96 -10.51 5.59 -10.04
C GLN A 96 -10.80 4.33 -9.24
N GLY A 97 -9.81 3.46 -9.07
CA GLY A 97 -9.94 2.26 -8.24
C GLY A 97 -9.95 2.53 -6.75
N GLY A 98 -9.71 3.78 -6.33
CA GLY A 98 -9.76 4.17 -4.92
C GLY A 98 -8.42 4.42 -4.26
N CYS A 99 -7.30 4.29 -4.98
CA CYS A 99 -5.99 4.60 -4.43
C CYS A 99 -5.80 6.11 -4.31
N GLU A 100 -5.30 6.55 -3.18
CA GLU A 100 -5.08 7.98 -2.92
C GLU A 100 -3.81 8.50 -3.58
N ALA A 101 -2.85 7.61 -3.85
CA ALA A 101 -1.60 7.98 -4.51
C ALA A 101 -1.01 6.75 -5.19
N TYR A 102 0.06 6.93 -5.95
CA TYR A 102 0.80 5.80 -6.51
C TYR A 102 2.30 6.09 -6.49
N ILE A 103 3.08 5.01 -6.48
CA ILE A 103 4.54 5.06 -6.53
C ILE A 103 4.97 4.11 -7.63
N SER A 104 5.79 4.59 -8.56
CA SER A 104 6.29 3.73 -9.65
C SER A 104 7.54 2.97 -9.22
N LYS A 105 7.65 1.73 -9.71
CA LYS A 105 8.85 0.92 -9.56
C LYS A 105 9.79 1.17 -10.73
N PRO A 106 11.10 1.12 -10.54
CA PRO A 106 11.79 0.98 -9.26
C PRO A 106 11.61 2.22 -8.41
N ILE A 107 11.46 2.04 -7.11
CA ILE A 107 11.16 3.17 -6.23
C ILE A 107 12.37 4.07 -6.04
N SER A 108 12.09 5.37 -5.92
CA SER A 108 13.04 6.34 -5.39
C SER A 108 12.83 6.37 -3.88
N VAL A 109 13.87 6.10 -3.09
CA VAL A 109 13.75 6.05 -1.64
C VAL A 109 13.18 7.34 -1.07
N GLY A 110 13.70 8.48 -1.53
CA GLY A 110 13.20 9.78 -1.08
C GLY A 110 11.72 10.00 -1.37
N ASN A 111 11.30 9.71 -2.60
CA ASN A 111 9.91 9.86 -3.01
C ASN A 111 8.99 8.90 -2.25
N PHE A 112 9.45 7.66 -2.04
CA PHE A 112 8.70 6.66 -1.27
C PHE A 112 8.43 7.15 0.15
N LEU A 113 9.48 7.57 0.84
CA LEU A 113 9.36 8.02 2.24
C LEU A 113 8.55 9.31 2.35
N GLU A 114 8.73 10.23 1.43
CA GLU A 114 7.98 11.47 1.40
C GLU A 114 6.49 11.21 1.21
N THR A 115 6.14 10.33 0.28
CA THR A 115 4.74 9.98 0.01
C THR A 115 4.11 9.32 1.22
N VAL A 116 4.80 8.34 1.81
CA VAL A 116 4.29 7.63 2.99
C VAL A 116 4.10 8.60 4.16
N SER A 117 5.12 9.41 4.47
CA SER A 117 5.04 10.32 5.60
C SER A 117 3.96 11.38 5.40
N GLY A 118 3.69 11.78 4.16
CA GLY A 118 2.62 12.72 3.87
C GLY A 118 1.24 12.22 4.32
N PHE A 119 1.02 10.92 4.28
CA PHE A 119 -0.24 10.32 4.74
C PHE A 119 -0.25 9.99 6.22
N LEU A 120 0.91 9.86 6.84
CA LEU A 120 1.04 9.42 8.23
C LEU A 120 1.46 10.51 9.20
N GLN A 121 1.57 11.75 8.73
CA GLN A 121 1.94 12.85 9.63
C GLN A 121 0.90 13.08 10.71
N ASP A 122 1.38 13.19 11.93
CA ASP A 122 0.57 13.66 13.04
C ASP A 122 0.53 15.18 12.98
N THR A 123 -0.64 15.73 12.87
CA THR A 123 -0.81 17.18 12.91
C THR A 123 -1.28 17.61 14.29
#